data_64a24751258d366c64bb2e39b46c9b28
#
_entry.id   64a24751258d366c64bb2e39b46c9b28
#
_cell.length_a   1.000
_cell.length_b   1.000
_cell.length_c   1.000
_cell.angle_alpha   90.00
_cell.angle_beta   90.00
_cell.angle_gamma   90.00
#
_symmetry.space_group_name_H-M   'P 1'
#
loop_
_entity.id
_entity.type
_entity.pdbx_description
1 polymer ?
#
loop_
_entity_poly.entity_id
_entity_poly.type
_entity_poly.pdbx_seq_one_letter_code
_entity_poly.pdbx_strand_id
1 'polypeptide(L)'
;FNLRANNYLKLDTPYNGETKVLHYLELLRDVVGFDKLKESVKNPLGGKKIAAYYGCLLLRPSAVMGMDDAENPRIIEDFIRAIGAEPVIYPSRNECCGGYVVLENREQAQKRSRAVMDSAEKACADCIVTACPLCRYNLVKNGTSELPVYYFTEMLAEALGVKEEADEQ
;
A
#
# COMPACT_ATOMS: atom_id res chain seq x y z
N PHE A 1 25.57 -2.05 -12.32
CA PHE A 1 25.30 -0.89 -11.47
C PHE A 1 26.32 -0.81 -10.32
N ASN A 2 26.44 -1.85 -9.49
CA ASN A 2 27.32 -1.88 -8.31
C ASN A 2 28.78 -1.50 -8.60
N LEU A 3 29.37 -2.05 -9.71
CA LEU A 3 30.74 -1.72 -10.11
C LEU A 3 30.94 -0.21 -10.35
N ARG A 4 29.98 0.45 -11.01
CA ARG A 4 30.05 1.91 -11.27
C ARG A 4 29.92 2.70 -9.96
N ALA A 5 29.02 2.29 -9.07
CA ALA A 5 28.84 2.94 -7.77
C ALA A 5 30.10 2.81 -6.90
N ASN A 6 30.67 1.61 -6.80
CA ASN A 6 31.88 1.35 -6.03
C ASN A 6 33.07 2.18 -6.54
N ASN A 7 33.25 2.26 -7.87
CA ASN A 7 34.31 3.06 -8.48
C ASN A 7 34.13 4.57 -8.25
N TYR A 8 32.88 5.06 -8.29
CA TYR A 8 32.57 6.46 -8.03
C TYR A 8 32.76 6.84 -6.58
N LEU A 9 32.28 5.99 -5.65
CA LEU A 9 32.33 6.22 -4.21
C LEU A 9 33.70 5.89 -3.59
N LYS A 10 34.59 5.20 -4.33
CA LYS A 10 35.91 4.77 -3.86
C LYS A 10 35.83 4.06 -2.50
N LEU A 11 34.93 3.11 -2.37
CA LEU A 11 34.73 2.37 -1.13
C LEU A 11 35.91 1.46 -0.83
N ASP A 12 36.36 1.43 0.44
CA ASP A 12 37.41 0.52 0.92
C ASP A 12 36.96 -0.95 0.79
N THR A 13 35.67 -1.20 1.04
CA THR A 13 35.04 -2.50 0.83
C THR A 13 33.97 -2.35 -0.26
N PRO A 14 34.18 -2.94 -1.45
CA PRO A 14 33.22 -2.84 -2.53
C PRO A 14 31.88 -3.51 -2.17
N TYR A 15 30.78 -2.82 -2.43
CA TYR A 15 29.44 -3.37 -2.28
C TYR A 15 29.08 -4.27 -3.47
N ASN A 16 28.70 -5.53 -3.23
CA ASN A 16 28.38 -6.51 -4.25
C ASN A 16 26.88 -6.83 -4.36
N GLY A 17 26.04 -6.13 -3.63
CA GLY A 17 24.58 -6.34 -3.64
C GLY A 17 24.10 -7.27 -2.54
N GLU A 18 24.78 -7.30 -1.41
CA GLU A 18 24.46 -8.19 -0.28
C GLU A 18 23.17 -7.77 0.43
N THR A 19 22.81 -6.46 0.37
CA THR A 19 21.60 -5.95 1.01
C THR A 19 20.36 -6.33 0.22
N LYS A 20 19.46 -7.06 0.84
CA LYS A 20 18.13 -7.34 0.29
C LYS A 20 17.17 -6.23 0.70
N VAL A 21 16.62 -5.53 -0.30
CA VAL A 21 15.55 -4.54 -0.08
C VAL A 21 14.21 -5.23 -0.26
N LEU A 22 13.34 -5.10 0.74
CA LEU A 22 11.99 -5.67 0.73
C LEU A 22 10.96 -4.57 0.91
N HIS A 23 9.82 -4.73 0.29
CA HIS A 23 8.65 -3.93 0.65
C HIS A 23 8.13 -4.36 2.03
N TYR A 24 7.59 -3.44 2.82
CA TYR A 24 7.18 -3.76 4.19
C TYR A 24 6.02 -4.79 4.23
N LEU A 25 5.14 -4.82 3.23
CA LEU A 25 4.12 -5.89 3.11
C LEU A 25 4.75 -7.27 2.87
N GLU A 26 5.85 -7.36 2.10
CA GLU A 26 6.60 -8.61 1.92
C GLU A 26 7.23 -9.06 3.23
N LEU A 27 7.81 -8.13 3.98
CA LEU A 27 8.33 -8.42 5.32
C LEU A 27 7.24 -9.01 6.22
N LEU A 28 6.04 -8.43 6.23
CA LEU A 28 4.92 -8.90 7.03
C LEU A 28 4.43 -10.28 6.56
N ARG A 29 4.39 -10.52 5.24
CA ARG A 29 3.95 -11.81 4.68
C ARG A 29 5.00 -12.91 4.86
N ASP A 30 6.25 -12.64 4.45
CA ASP A 30 7.25 -13.69 4.22
C ASP A 30 8.18 -13.91 5.42
N VAL A 31 8.37 -12.91 6.27
CA VAL A 31 9.29 -12.98 7.43
C VAL A 31 8.52 -13.09 8.74
N VAL A 32 7.54 -12.22 8.95
CA VAL A 32 6.71 -12.24 10.18
C VAL A 32 5.66 -13.34 10.10
N GLY A 33 4.96 -13.41 8.97
CA GLY A 33 3.78 -14.23 8.75
C GLY A 33 2.49 -13.56 9.26
N PHE A 34 1.43 -13.62 8.45
CA PHE A 34 0.14 -13.00 8.81
C PHE A 34 -0.54 -13.68 10.01
N ASP A 35 -0.29 -14.97 10.26
CA ASP A 35 -0.80 -15.66 11.45
C ASP A 35 -0.20 -15.05 12.73
N LYS A 36 1.12 -14.86 12.76
CA LYS A 36 1.81 -14.23 13.88
C LYS A 36 1.41 -12.75 14.04
N LEU A 37 1.20 -12.05 12.92
CA LEU A 37 0.66 -10.69 12.96
C LEU A 37 -0.71 -10.68 13.63
N LYS A 38 -1.61 -11.58 13.25
CA LYS A 38 -2.95 -11.72 13.83
C LYS A 38 -2.92 -11.98 15.34
N GLU A 39 -1.99 -12.83 15.82
CA GLU A 39 -1.79 -13.07 17.26
C GLU A 39 -1.30 -11.83 18.02
N SER A 40 -0.60 -10.94 17.32
CA SER A 40 -0.02 -9.71 17.90
C SER A 40 -1.01 -8.53 17.94
N VAL A 41 -2.17 -8.65 17.28
CA VAL A 41 -3.20 -7.61 17.24
C VAL A 41 -3.82 -7.42 18.60
N LYS A 42 -3.77 -6.19 19.13
CA LYS A 42 -4.37 -5.79 20.40
C LYS A 42 -5.74 -5.16 20.21
N ASN A 43 -5.91 -4.40 19.13
CA ASN A 43 -7.13 -3.69 18.78
C ASN A 43 -7.62 -4.17 17.42
N PRO A 44 -8.31 -5.32 17.33
CA PRO A 44 -8.80 -5.80 16.06
C PRO A 44 -9.79 -4.80 15.45
N LEU A 45 -9.65 -4.52 14.17
CA LEU A 45 -10.51 -3.58 13.42
C LEU A 45 -11.83 -4.24 12.98
N GLY A 46 -12.41 -5.06 13.85
CA GLY A 46 -13.62 -5.83 13.57
C GLY A 46 -14.80 -4.95 13.15
N GLY A 47 -15.56 -5.44 12.15
CA GLY A 47 -16.71 -4.73 11.59
C GLY A 47 -16.38 -3.66 10.56
N LYS A 48 -15.10 -3.26 10.40
CA LYS A 48 -14.69 -2.33 9.33
C LYS A 48 -14.56 -3.09 8.00
N LYS A 49 -15.18 -2.56 6.96
CA LYS A 49 -15.06 -3.02 5.57
C LYS A 49 -14.01 -2.18 4.85
N ILE A 50 -12.85 -2.76 4.59
CA ILE A 50 -11.69 -2.04 4.08
C ILE A 50 -11.43 -2.42 2.62
N ALA A 51 -11.45 -1.45 1.72
CA ALA A 51 -11.11 -1.63 0.31
C ALA A 51 -9.58 -1.65 0.14
N ALA A 52 -9.04 -2.76 -0.35
CA ALA A 52 -7.63 -2.90 -0.68
C ALA A 52 -7.32 -2.14 -1.99
N TYR A 53 -6.37 -1.21 -1.99
CA TYR A 53 -5.97 -0.51 -3.19
C TYR A 53 -4.47 -0.66 -3.48
N TYR A 54 -4.18 -1.31 -4.60
CA TYR A 54 -2.82 -1.63 -5.03
C TYR A 54 -2.18 -0.55 -5.91
N GLY A 55 -3.00 0.12 -6.70
CA GLY A 55 -2.48 0.97 -7.77
C GLY A 55 -1.77 0.16 -8.86
N CYS A 56 -0.77 0.75 -9.51
CA CYS A 56 -0.08 0.10 -10.63
C CYS A 56 1.32 -0.41 -10.29
N LEU A 57 2.18 0.43 -9.68
CA LEU A 57 3.62 0.14 -9.52
C LEU A 57 3.92 -0.92 -8.46
N LEU A 58 3.03 -1.19 -7.52
CA LEU A 58 3.22 -2.27 -6.55
C LEU A 58 3.23 -3.65 -7.21
N LEU A 59 2.49 -3.80 -8.33
CA LEU A 59 2.27 -5.06 -9.01
C LEU A 59 2.97 -5.18 -10.36
N ARG A 60 3.31 -4.06 -11.00
CA ARG A 60 3.79 -4.04 -12.39
C ARG A 60 5.10 -3.26 -12.57
N PRO A 61 6.03 -3.73 -13.40
CA PRO A 61 6.00 -4.99 -14.17
C PRO A 61 6.09 -6.22 -13.27
N SER A 62 5.18 -7.18 -13.43
CA SER A 62 5.08 -8.35 -12.55
C SER A 62 6.35 -9.18 -12.47
N ALA A 63 7.05 -9.34 -13.59
CA ALA A 63 8.32 -10.07 -13.66
C ALA A 63 9.46 -9.43 -12.83
N VAL A 64 9.36 -8.14 -12.51
CA VAL A 64 10.34 -7.39 -11.72
C VAL A 64 9.91 -7.27 -10.27
N MET A 65 8.63 -6.94 -10.06
CA MET A 65 8.10 -6.66 -8.72
C MET A 65 7.94 -7.94 -7.90
N GLY A 66 7.42 -9.02 -8.50
CA GLY A 66 7.24 -10.31 -7.81
C GLY A 66 6.40 -10.24 -6.52
N MET A 67 5.67 -9.14 -6.31
CA MET A 67 4.94 -8.85 -5.07
C MET A 67 3.76 -9.80 -4.90
N ASP A 68 2.94 -9.92 -5.95
CA ASP A 68 1.71 -10.70 -5.96
C ASP A 68 1.21 -10.88 -7.41
N ASP A 69 0.11 -11.61 -7.60
CA ASP A 69 -0.56 -11.69 -8.89
C ASP A 69 -1.04 -10.30 -9.32
N ALA A 70 -0.55 -9.83 -10.48
CA ALA A 70 -0.86 -8.49 -10.96
C ALA A 70 -2.33 -8.31 -11.38
N GLU A 71 -3.01 -9.40 -11.70
CA GLU A 71 -4.41 -9.36 -12.14
C GLU A 71 -5.39 -9.68 -11.00
N ASN A 72 -4.96 -10.50 -10.03
CA ASN A 72 -5.79 -10.86 -8.88
C ASN A 72 -4.98 -10.86 -7.58
N PRO A 73 -4.45 -9.73 -7.15
CA PRO A 73 -3.62 -9.63 -5.94
C PRO A 73 -4.43 -9.91 -4.67
N ARG A 74 -3.73 -10.36 -3.61
CA ARG A 74 -4.33 -10.72 -2.32
C ARG A 74 -3.57 -10.23 -1.10
N ILE A 75 -2.31 -9.79 -1.24
CA ILE A 75 -1.46 -9.47 -0.11
C ILE A 75 -2.04 -8.38 0.81
N ILE A 76 -2.74 -7.37 0.26
CA ILE A 76 -3.37 -6.32 1.08
C ILE A 76 -4.66 -6.85 1.72
N GLU A 77 -5.44 -7.67 1.02
CA GLU A 77 -6.63 -8.32 1.60
C GLU A 77 -6.25 -9.29 2.72
N ASP A 78 -5.17 -10.03 2.58
CA ASP A 78 -4.68 -10.94 3.61
C ASP A 78 -4.15 -10.16 4.82
N PHE A 79 -3.47 -9.04 4.59
CA PHE A 79 -3.11 -8.09 5.64
C PHE A 79 -4.35 -7.54 6.37
N ILE A 80 -5.40 -7.12 5.64
CA ILE A 80 -6.65 -6.62 6.22
C ILE A 80 -7.31 -7.68 7.12
N ARG A 81 -7.34 -8.95 6.68
CA ARG A 81 -7.82 -10.06 7.51
C ARG A 81 -6.97 -10.28 8.74
N ALA A 82 -5.65 -10.16 8.62
CA ALA A 82 -4.73 -10.34 9.73
C ALA A 82 -4.92 -9.29 10.84
N ILE A 83 -5.28 -8.06 10.50
CA ILE A 83 -5.60 -7.00 11.47
C ILE A 83 -7.06 -7.04 11.96
N GLY A 84 -7.82 -8.08 11.60
CA GLY A 84 -9.16 -8.34 12.10
C GLY A 84 -10.29 -7.59 11.37
N ALA A 85 -10.04 -7.01 10.22
CA ALA A 85 -11.04 -6.33 9.39
C ALA A 85 -11.53 -7.21 8.22
N GLU A 86 -12.60 -6.76 7.54
CA GLU A 86 -13.17 -7.40 6.37
C GLU A 86 -12.66 -6.73 5.08
N PRO A 87 -11.93 -7.46 4.20
CA PRO A 87 -11.50 -6.88 2.93
C PRO A 87 -12.65 -6.80 1.93
N VAL A 88 -12.77 -5.65 1.28
CA VAL A 88 -13.71 -5.42 0.18
C VAL A 88 -12.98 -5.58 -1.15
N ILE A 89 -13.47 -6.49 -1.98
CA ILE A 89 -12.97 -6.71 -3.34
C ILE A 89 -13.83 -5.90 -4.32
N TYR A 90 -13.18 -5.06 -5.11
CA TYR A 90 -13.84 -4.19 -6.07
C TYR A 90 -13.05 -4.08 -7.38
N PRO A 91 -13.70 -3.74 -8.52
CA PRO A 91 -13.06 -3.82 -9.84
C PRO A 91 -11.82 -2.94 -10.00
N SER A 92 -11.82 -1.72 -9.46
CA SER A 92 -10.74 -0.74 -9.69
C SER A 92 -9.57 -0.84 -8.69
N ARG A 93 -9.46 -1.91 -7.93
CA ARG A 93 -8.44 -2.04 -6.86
C ARG A 93 -7.00 -2.06 -7.35
N ASN A 94 -6.74 -2.49 -8.60
CA ASN A 94 -5.42 -2.55 -9.24
C ASN A 94 -5.27 -1.62 -10.45
N GLU A 95 -6.22 -0.69 -10.62
CA GLU A 95 -6.15 0.36 -11.64
C GLU A 95 -5.23 1.50 -11.20
N CYS A 96 -4.72 2.28 -12.16
CA CYS A 96 -3.84 3.40 -11.88
C CYS A 96 -4.63 4.63 -11.35
N CYS A 97 -4.21 5.21 -10.22
CA CYS A 97 -4.78 6.45 -9.68
C CYS A 97 -4.48 7.70 -10.53
N GLY A 98 -3.60 7.59 -11.53
CA GLY A 98 -3.15 8.73 -12.32
C GLY A 98 -2.06 9.59 -11.66
N GLY A 99 -1.36 9.09 -10.64
CA GLY A 99 -0.38 9.86 -9.87
C GLY A 99 0.71 10.54 -10.73
N TYR A 100 1.23 9.84 -11.73
CA TYR A 100 2.21 10.45 -12.66
C TYR A 100 1.57 11.30 -13.76
N VAL A 101 0.32 11.00 -14.11
CA VAL A 101 -0.42 11.75 -15.14
C VAL A 101 -0.76 13.16 -14.67
N VAL A 102 -0.83 13.41 -13.35
CA VAL A 102 -1.18 14.72 -12.78
C VAL A 102 -0.25 15.84 -13.24
N LEU A 103 1.00 15.53 -13.58
CA LEU A 103 1.99 16.51 -14.05
C LEU A 103 1.70 17.02 -15.47
N GLU A 104 1.06 16.21 -16.29
CA GLU A 104 0.74 16.54 -17.67
C GLU A 104 -0.75 16.85 -17.86
N ASN A 105 -1.62 16.10 -17.20
CA ASN A 105 -3.06 16.22 -17.35
C ASN A 105 -3.78 15.98 -16.04
N ARG A 106 -4.03 17.05 -15.31
CA ARG A 106 -4.70 17.02 -14.00
C ARG A 106 -6.13 16.48 -14.08
N GLU A 107 -6.86 16.81 -15.14
CA GLU A 107 -8.24 16.35 -15.33
C GLU A 107 -8.30 14.81 -15.48
N GLN A 108 -7.39 14.23 -16.25
CA GLN A 108 -7.29 12.78 -16.38
C GLN A 108 -6.89 12.10 -15.07
N ALA A 109 -5.99 12.70 -14.29
CA ALA A 109 -5.65 12.18 -12.97
C ALA A 109 -6.87 12.20 -12.02
N GLN A 110 -7.65 13.29 -12.03
CA GLN A 110 -8.89 13.40 -11.25
C GLN A 110 -9.91 12.34 -11.67
N LYS A 111 -10.11 12.14 -12.98
CA LYS A 111 -11.04 11.12 -13.52
C LYS A 111 -10.66 9.72 -13.03
N ARG A 112 -9.37 9.38 -13.03
CA ARG A 112 -8.88 8.07 -12.55
C ARG A 112 -9.05 7.91 -11.05
N SER A 113 -8.66 8.91 -10.26
CA SER A 113 -8.82 8.86 -8.80
C SER A 113 -10.29 8.73 -8.40
N ARG A 114 -11.20 9.48 -9.05
CA ARG A 114 -12.64 9.37 -8.83
C ARG A 114 -13.16 7.96 -9.15
N ALA A 115 -12.77 7.40 -10.30
CA ALA A 115 -13.21 6.06 -10.68
C ALA A 115 -12.82 4.99 -9.65
N VAL A 116 -11.61 5.10 -9.06
CA VAL A 116 -11.17 4.20 -7.99
C VAL A 116 -12.02 4.37 -6.75
N MET A 117 -12.22 5.61 -6.29
CA MET A 117 -12.98 5.90 -5.07
C MET A 117 -14.46 5.53 -5.21
N ASP A 118 -15.10 5.92 -6.31
CA ASP A 118 -16.49 5.56 -6.62
C ASP A 118 -16.70 4.03 -6.67
N SER A 119 -15.70 3.31 -7.19
CA SER A 119 -15.74 1.85 -7.25
C SER A 119 -15.68 1.20 -5.88
N ALA A 120 -14.86 1.72 -4.95
CA ALA A 120 -14.77 1.26 -3.57
C ALA A 120 -16.04 1.62 -2.78
N GLU A 121 -16.58 2.82 -2.96
CA GLU A 121 -17.80 3.29 -2.32
C GLU A 121 -19.03 2.46 -2.74
N LYS A 122 -19.17 2.18 -4.03
CA LYS A 122 -20.22 1.27 -4.55
C LYS A 122 -20.13 -0.14 -4.02
N ALA A 123 -18.94 -0.58 -3.63
CA ALA A 123 -18.71 -1.86 -2.96
C ALA A 123 -18.94 -1.78 -1.45
N CYS A 124 -19.48 -0.68 -0.92
CA CYS A 124 -19.78 -0.45 0.49
C CYS A 124 -18.56 -0.56 1.41
N ALA A 125 -17.42 -0.07 0.98
CA ALA A 125 -16.24 0.06 1.83
C ALA A 125 -16.40 1.24 2.81
N ASP A 126 -15.90 1.08 4.04
CA ASP A 126 -15.85 2.15 5.04
C ASP A 126 -14.61 3.04 4.86
N CYS A 127 -13.55 2.49 4.26
CA CYS A 127 -12.33 3.20 3.93
C CYS A 127 -11.52 2.44 2.86
N ILE A 128 -10.52 3.13 2.31
CA ILE A 128 -9.51 2.54 1.42
C ILE A 128 -8.17 2.44 2.15
N VAL A 129 -7.47 1.32 1.99
CA VAL A 129 -6.10 1.16 2.42
C VAL A 129 -5.18 0.94 1.23
N THR A 130 -4.03 1.62 1.22
CA THR A 130 -3.01 1.50 0.17
C THR A 130 -1.60 1.40 0.76
N ALA A 131 -0.68 0.83 -0.01
CA ALA A 131 0.73 0.72 0.32
C ALA A 131 1.63 1.66 -0.51
N CYS A 132 1.03 2.59 -1.24
CA CYS A 132 1.73 3.58 -2.06
C CYS A 132 1.42 5.00 -1.58
N PRO A 133 2.40 5.78 -1.06
CA PRO A 133 2.16 7.13 -0.56
C PRO A 133 1.69 8.09 -1.67
N LEU A 134 2.17 7.93 -2.90
CA LEU A 134 1.70 8.72 -4.04
C LEU A 134 0.24 8.42 -4.38
N CYS A 135 -0.17 7.14 -4.29
CA CYS A 135 -1.57 6.76 -4.47
C CYS A 135 -2.47 7.37 -3.40
N ARG A 136 -2.07 7.28 -2.12
CA ARG A 136 -2.79 7.93 -1.02
C ARG A 136 -2.97 9.42 -1.27
N TYR A 137 -1.88 10.12 -1.54
CA TYR A 137 -1.92 11.55 -1.84
C TYR A 137 -2.88 11.87 -2.98
N ASN A 138 -2.79 11.12 -4.08
CA ASN A 138 -3.59 11.38 -5.27
C ASN A 138 -5.08 11.11 -5.07
N LEU A 139 -5.44 10.02 -4.38
CA LEU A 139 -6.83 9.72 -4.04
C LEU A 139 -7.43 10.80 -3.12
N VAL A 140 -6.70 11.23 -2.09
CA VAL A 140 -7.15 12.28 -1.16
C VAL A 140 -7.30 13.65 -1.85
N LYS A 141 -6.36 14.00 -2.76
CA LYS A 141 -6.35 15.34 -3.41
C LYS A 141 -7.23 15.44 -4.64
N ASN A 142 -7.42 14.35 -5.37
CA ASN A 142 -8.11 14.35 -6.65
C ASN A 142 -9.39 13.49 -6.67
N GLY A 143 -9.62 12.68 -5.64
CA GLY A 143 -10.89 12.01 -5.41
C GLY A 143 -11.99 13.00 -5.02
N THR A 144 -13.24 12.59 -5.17
CA THR A 144 -14.43 13.40 -4.81
C THR A 144 -15.27 12.76 -3.71
N SER A 145 -15.00 11.51 -3.38
CA SER A 145 -15.65 10.82 -2.28
C SER A 145 -15.05 11.23 -0.94
N GLU A 146 -15.87 11.30 0.09
CA GLU A 146 -15.42 11.51 1.48
C GLU A 146 -14.86 10.24 2.12
N LEU A 147 -14.77 9.13 1.35
CA LEU A 147 -14.25 7.86 1.83
C LEU A 147 -12.80 8.02 2.31
N PRO A 148 -12.49 7.73 3.59
CA PRO A 148 -11.14 7.91 4.12
C PRO A 148 -10.12 7.00 3.41
N VAL A 149 -8.91 7.53 3.18
CA VAL A 149 -7.81 6.79 2.57
C VAL A 149 -6.63 6.74 3.51
N TYR A 150 -6.28 5.53 3.96
CA TYR A 150 -5.19 5.30 4.90
C TYR A 150 -3.99 4.63 4.22
N TYR A 151 -2.82 4.89 4.77
CA TYR A 151 -1.64 4.09 4.47
C TYR A 151 -1.67 2.82 5.33
N PHE A 152 -1.24 1.68 4.81
CA PHE A 152 -1.40 0.40 5.52
C PHE A 152 -0.69 0.34 6.88
N THR A 153 0.39 1.12 7.07
CA THR A 153 1.09 1.20 8.35
C THR A 153 0.31 1.97 9.41
N GLU A 154 -0.56 2.92 9.02
CA GLU A 154 -1.46 3.61 9.96
C GLU A 154 -2.46 2.60 10.55
N MET A 155 -3.06 1.76 9.70
CA MET A 155 -3.95 0.68 10.13
C MET A 155 -3.23 -0.38 10.97
N LEU A 156 -1.98 -0.70 10.61
CA LEU A 156 -1.15 -1.61 11.37
C LEU A 156 -0.87 -1.08 12.78
N ALA A 157 -0.51 0.20 12.89
CA ALA A 157 -0.25 0.85 14.18
C ALA A 157 -1.50 0.86 15.07
N GLU A 158 -2.67 1.20 14.51
CA GLU A 158 -3.96 1.13 15.22
C GLU A 158 -4.23 -0.28 15.74
N ALA A 159 -4.08 -1.30 14.87
CA ALA A 159 -4.34 -2.69 15.22
C ALA A 159 -3.38 -3.23 16.29
N LEU A 160 -2.11 -2.85 16.25
CA LEU A 160 -1.11 -3.24 17.25
C LEU A 160 -1.21 -2.43 18.55
N GLY A 161 -2.04 -1.40 18.59
CA GLY A 161 -2.19 -0.52 19.76
C GLY A 161 -0.95 0.34 20.01
N VAL A 162 -0.22 0.70 18.94
CA VAL A 162 0.88 1.66 18.99
C VAL A 162 0.27 3.05 19.13
N LYS A 163 0.63 3.75 20.19
CA LYS A 163 0.26 5.16 20.38
C LYS A 163 1.30 6.02 19.69
N GLU A 164 0.88 7.03 18.92
CA GLU A 164 1.77 8.11 18.54
C GLU A 164 2.21 8.81 19.83
N GLU A 165 3.49 8.76 20.17
CA GLU A 165 4.05 9.70 21.12
C GLU A 165 3.98 11.06 20.42
N ALA A 166 3.14 11.95 20.95
CA ALA A 166 3.12 13.33 20.48
C ALA A 166 4.54 13.88 20.71
N ASP A 167 5.26 14.17 19.62
CA ASP A 167 6.52 14.91 19.71
C ASP A 167 6.19 16.25 20.35
N GLU A 168 6.49 16.38 21.64
CA GLU A 168 6.55 17.68 22.31
C GLU A 168 7.73 18.46 21.73
N GLN A 169 7.48 19.21 20.67
CA GLN A 169 8.39 20.26 20.17
C GLN A 169 7.84 21.63 20.47
#